data_08ea8d2abcf14f80dfc25c73a5d6c6b2
#
_entry.id   08ea8d2abcf14f80dfc25c73a5d6c6b2
#
_cell.length_a   1.000
_cell.length_b   1.000
_cell.length_c   1.000
_cell.angle_alpha   90.00
_cell.angle_beta   90.00
_cell.angle_gamma   90.00
#
_symmetry.space_group_name_H-M   'P 1'
#
loop_
_entity.id
_entity.type
_entity.pdbx_description
1 polymer ?
#
loop_
_entity_poly.entity_id
_entity_poly.type
_entity_poly.pdbx_seq_one_letter_code
_entity_poly.pdbx_strand_id
1 'polypeptide(L)'
;MNAFASSSSVPASPRADGEATRERLLEAALSLFANKGFAQTSVREIAQAAQANVAAISYHFGDKAGLYRAVFFEPVSTVEDDLARFSGEDLSLEQALQGYFDVFLEPLLEGEAGRQCVKLRMREMLEPTGLWQEEIEQGLRPMHEQLVRVICRHLVMNAADDGIHRLAIAISALGIYLHVGQDVMALVAPQVLGLGAPLQAWRAFLVRQAHAMVEAERLHRCNSGQPSGAEPRS
;
A
#
# COMPACT_ATOMS: atom_id res chain seq x y z
N MET A 1 -39.15 -32.91 -33.72
CA MET A 1 -38.06 -33.69 -33.02
C MET A 1 -37.19 -32.65 -32.29
N ASN A 2 -37.49 -32.52 -31.01
CA ASN A 2 -36.77 -31.60 -30.10
C ASN A 2 -35.53 -32.29 -29.59
N ALA A 3 -34.36 -31.69 -29.80
CA ALA A 3 -33.12 -32.04 -29.11
C ALA A 3 -32.85 -30.96 -28.04
N PHE A 4 -33.16 -31.29 -26.78
CA PHE A 4 -32.72 -30.54 -25.59
C PHE A 4 -31.23 -30.79 -25.42
N ALA A 5 -30.41 -29.78 -25.64
CA ALA A 5 -29.05 -29.79 -25.23
C ALA A 5 -29.01 -29.44 -23.74
N SER A 6 -28.85 -30.47 -22.88
CA SER A 6 -28.55 -30.31 -21.47
C SER A 6 -27.12 -29.78 -21.33
N SER A 7 -26.96 -28.55 -20.91
CA SER A 7 -25.67 -28.05 -20.46
C SER A 7 -25.36 -28.69 -19.11
N SER A 8 -24.53 -29.73 -19.11
CA SER A 8 -23.97 -30.31 -17.89
C SER A 8 -22.94 -29.32 -17.32
N SER A 9 -23.31 -28.62 -16.27
CA SER A 9 -22.35 -27.94 -15.39
C SER A 9 -21.45 -28.99 -14.74
N VAL A 10 -20.17 -28.97 -15.07
CA VAL A 10 -19.15 -29.78 -14.40
C VAL A 10 -19.12 -29.32 -12.93
N PRO A 11 -19.32 -30.20 -11.93
CA PRO A 11 -19.21 -29.80 -10.53
C PRO A 11 -17.77 -29.35 -10.27
N ALA A 12 -17.60 -28.15 -9.65
CA ALA A 12 -16.33 -27.65 -9.23
C ALA A 12 -15.67 -28.66 -8.25
N SER A 13 -14.35 -28.79 -8.31
CA SER A 13 -13.64 -29.70 -7.42
C SER A 13 -13.74 -29.19 -5.98
N PRO A 14 -13.78 -30.07 -4.95
CA PRO A 14 -13.86 -29.65 -3.54
C PRO A 14 -12.76 -28.66 -3.11
N ARG A 15 -11.62 -28.67 -3.79
CA ARG A 15 -10.53 -27.71 -3.58
C ARG A 15 -10.88 -26.32 -4.13
N ALA A 16 -11.50 -26.25 -5.32
CA ALA A 16 -11.94 -24.99 -5.93
C ALA A 16 -13.04 -24.32 -5.10
N ASP A 17 -13.96 -25.10 -4.54
CA ASP A 17 -15.01 -24.59 -3.65
C ASP A 17 -14.44 -24.04 -2.33
N GLY A 18 -13.39 -24.68 -1.81
CA GLY A 18 -12.67 -24.25 -0.61
C GLY A 18 -11.97 -22.91 -0.84
N GLU A 19 -11.26 -22.76 -1.97
CA GLU A 19 -10.55 -21.53 -2.31
C GLU A 19 -11.53 -20.36 -2.57
N ALA A 20 -12.58 -20.60 -3.33
CA ALA A 20 -13.62 -19.59 -3.55
C ALA A 20 -14.30 -19.15 -2.24
N THR A 21 -14.44 -20.06 -1.26
CA THR A 21 -14.96 -19.72 0.07
C THR A 21 -13.97 -18.87 0.86
N ARG A 22 -12.68 -19.19 0.79
CA ARG A 22 -11.60 -18.42 1.42
C ARG A 22 -11.55 -17.00 0.89
N GLU A 23 -11.60 -16.81 -0.42
CA GLU A 23 -11.63 -15.49 -1.08
C GLU A 23 -12.83 -14.66 -0.63
N ARG A 24 -14.05 -15.21 -0.64
CA ARG A 24 -15.23 -14.49 -0.16
C ARG A 24 -15.12 -14.08 1.32
N LEU A 25 -14.49 -14.91 2.16
CA LEU A 25 -14.25 -14.57 3.56
C LEU A 25 -13.24 -13.42 3.70
N LEU A 26 -12.18 -13.40 2.89
CA LEU A 26 -11.20 -12.29 2.87
C LEU A 26 -11.84 -10.98 2.43
N GLU A 27 -12.62 -10.98 1.34
CA GLU A 27 -13.32 -9.80 0.83
C GLU A 27 -14.32 -9.24 1.86
N ALA A 28 -15.14 -10.10 2.44
CA ALA A 28 -16.12 -9.71 3.46
C ALA A 28 -15.43 -9.17 4.73
N ALA A 29 -14.33 -9.83 5.14
CA ALA A 29 -13.56 -9.41 6.29
C ALA A 29 -12.86 -8.07 6.06
N LEU A 30 -12.25 -7.86 4.88
CA LEU A 30 -11.64 -6.59 4.50
C LEU A 30 -12.65 -5.44 4.63
N SER A 31 -13.81 -5.60 4.03
CA SER A 31 -14.87 -4.59 4.08
C SER A 31 -15.32 -4.27 5.51
N LEU A 32 -15.57 -5.31 6.32
CA LEU A 32 -16.05 -5.13 7.68
C LEU A 32 -14.97 -4.56 8.61
N PHE A 33 -13.74 -5.04 8.53
CA PHE A 33 -12.64 -4.53 9.34
C PHE A 33 -12.26 -3.09 8.97
N ALA A 34 -12.21 -2.76 7.68
CA ALA A 34 -11.94 -1.40 7.22
C ALA A 34 -13.02 -0.40 7.71
N ASN A 35 -14.30 -0.82 7.76
CA ASN A 35 -15.40 0.06 8.13
C ASN A 35 -15.67 0.11 9.64
N LYS A 36 -15.64 -1.02 10.34
CA LYS A 36 -16.00 -1.12 11.78
C LYS A 36 -14.80 -1.26 12.70
N GLY A 37 -13.64 -1.66 12.19
CA GLY A 37 -12.47 -2.02 12.97
C GLY A 37 -12.51 -3.45 13.51
N PHE A 38 -11.36 -3.88 14.01
CA PHE A 38 -11.20 -5.25 14.54
C PHE A 38 -12.14 -5.53 15.70
N ALA A 39 -12.21 -4.65 16.71
CA ALA A 39 -12.96 -4.89 17.94
C ALA A 39 -14.47 -5.08 17.68
N GLN A 40 -15.06 -4.25 16.82
CA GLN A 40 -16.50 -4.22 16.57
C GLN A 40 -16.99 -5.22 15.53
N THR A 41 -16.10 -5.88 14.80
CA THR A 41 -16.46 -6.90 13.79
C THR A 41 -16.53 -8.28 14.41
N SER A 42 -17.59 -9.03 14.16
CA SER A 42 -17.75 -10.41 14.64
C SER A 42 -17.54 -11.43 13.51
N VAL A 43 -17.05 -12.62 13.85
CA VAL A 43 -16.91 -13.74 12.89
C VAL A 43 -18.25 -14.16 12.28
N ARG A 44 -19.37 -13.96 13.01
CA ARG A 44 -20.72 -14.27 12.49
C ARG A 44 -21.12 -13.30 11.38
N GLU A 45 -20.86 -11.99 11.56
CA GLU A 45 -21.12 -10.98 10.53
C GLU A 45 -20.27 -11.23 9.27
N ILE A 46 -18.98 -11.60 9.44
CA ILE A 46 -18.11 -11.93 8.31
C ILE A 46 -18.64 -13.15 7.56
N ALA A 47 -18.95 -14.24 8.26
CA ALA A 47 -19.47 -15.46 7.66
C ALA A 47 -20.80 -15.21 6.94
N GLN A 48 -21.70 -14.40 7.51
CA GLN A 48 -22.97 -14.02 6.90
C GLN A 48 -22.73 -13.19 5.62
N ALA A 49 -21.86 -12.20 5.66
CA ALA A 49 -21.55 -11.37 4.50
C ALA A 49 -20.89 -12.18 3.37
N ALA A 50 -20.01 -13.14 3.71
CA ALA A 50 -19.36 -14.06 2.79
C ALA A 50 -20.28 -15.19 2.29
N GLN A 51 -21.50 -15.31 2.79
CA GLN A 51 -22.40 -16.46 2.54
C GLN A 51 -21.68 -17.80 2.84
N ALA A 52 -20.96 -17.85 3.94
CA ALA A 52 -20.17 -19.00 4.36
C ALA A 52 -20.56 -19.47 5.77
N ASN A 53 -20.15 -20.68 6.13
CA ASN A 53 -20.29 -21.17 7.49
C ASN A 53 -19.21 -20.55 8.39
N VAL A 54 -19.56 -20.21 9.64
CA VAL A 54 -18.59 -19.72 10.64
C VAL A 54 -17.42 -20.70 10.83
N ALA A 55 -17.68 -22.01 10.73
CA ALA A 55 -16.64 -23.04 10.82
C ALA A 55 -15.56 -22.90 9.71
N ALA A 56 -15.89 -22.31 8.56
CA ALA A 56 -14.92 -22.06 7.49
C ALA A 56 -13.85 -21.04 7.91
N ILE A 57 -14.19 -20.07 8.76
CA ILE A 57 -13.20 -19.11 9.30
C ILE A 57 -12.17 -19.86 10.15
N SER A 58 -12.64 -20.74 11.03
CA SER A 58 -11.73 -21.56 11.85
C SER A 58 -10.89 -22.51 11.01
N TYR A 59 -11.45 -23.06 9.95
CA TYR A 59 -10.75 -23.97 9.05
C TYR A 59 -9.64 -23.28 8.25
N HIS A 60 -9.92 -22.10 7.66
CA HIS A 60 -8.98 -21.40 6.77
C HIS A 60 -8.00 -20.49 7.51
N PHE A 61 -8.41 -19.92 8.65
CA PHE A 61 -7.68 -18.83 9.31
C PHE A 61 -7.44 -19.08 10.80
N GLY A 62 -7.94 -20.16 11.36
CA GLY A 62 -7.86 -20.47 12.81
C GLY A 62 -8.90 -19.69 13.62
N ASP A 63 -8.78 -18.36 13.64
CA ASP A 63 -9.68 -17.50 14.40
C ASP A 63 -9.85 -16.12 13.72
N LYS A 64 -10.50 -15.18 14.42
CA LYS A 64 -10.70 -13.80 13.94
C LYS A 64 -9.38 -13.05 13.77
N ALA A 65 -8.41 -13.31 14.65
CA ALA A 65 -7.10 -12.65 14.58
C ALA A 65 -6.30 -13.16 13.38
N GLY A 66 -6.33 -14.48 13.11
CA GLY A 66 -5.73 -15.06 11.93
C GLY A 66 -6.36 -14.56 10.63
N LEU A 67 -7.70 -14.42 10.60
CA LEU A 67 -8.39 -13.82 9.45
C LEU A 67 -8.01 -12.34 9.27
N TYR A 68 -7.94 -11.55 10.35
CA TYR A 68 -7.51 -10.16 10.29
C TYR A 68 -6.09 -10.02 9.77
N ARG A 69 -5.19 -10.87 10.26
CA ARG A 69 -3.80 -10.94 9.78
C ARG A 69 -3.72 -11.29 8.30
N ALA A 70 -4.50 -12.28 7.84
CA ALA A 70 -4.55 -12.65 6.43
C ALA A 70 -5.02 -11.48 5.55
N VAL A 71 -6.10 -10.80 5.95
CA VAL A 71 -6.60 -9.61 5.24
C VAL A 71 -5.57 -8.48 5.20
N PHE A 72 -4.74 -8.36 6.23
CA PHE A 72 -3.76 -7.28 6.34
C PHE A 72 -2.49 -7.54 5.53
N PHE A 73 -1.99 -8.79 5.52
CA PHE A 73 -0.71 -9.17 4.92
C PHE A 73 -0.80 -9.96 3.61
N GLU A 74 -2.01 -10.32 3.14
CA GLU A 74 -2.19 -10.96 1.83
C GLU A 74 -2.67 -9.93 0.77
N PRO A 75 -1.98 -8.83 0.57
CA PRO A 75 -2.33 -7.85 -0.45
C PRO A 75 -1.87 -8.32 -1.82
N VAL A 76 -2.26 -7.55 -2.83
CA VAL A 76 -2.05 -7.81 -4.26
C VAL A 76 -0.56 -7.81 -4.65
N SER A 77 0.31 -7.04 -3.97
CA SER A 77 1.76 -6.99 -4.21
C SER A 77 2.55 -7.34 -2.95
N THR A 78 3.73 -7.92 -3.14
CA THR A 78 4.69 -8.12 -2.05
C THR A 78 5.59 -6.90 -1.88
N VAL A 79 6.21 -6.75 -0.72
CA VAL A 79 7.20 -5.67 -0.47
C VAL A 79 8.39 -5.80 -1.42
N GLU A 80 8.77 -7.03 -1.78
CA GLU A 80 9.82 -7.32 -2.76
C GLU A 80 9.46 -6.80 -4.15
N ASP A 81 8.21 -7.00 -4.60
CA ASP A 81 7.71 -6.49 -5.86
C ASP A 81 7.71 -4.96 -5.88
N ASP A 82 7.24 -4.35 -4.79
CA ASP A 82 7.22 -2.89 -4.64
C ASP A 82 8.64 -2.30 -4.63
N LEU A 83 9.56 -2.91 -3.90
CA LEU A 83 10.98 -2.50 -3.88
C LEU A 83 11.61 -2.63 -5.26
N ALA A 84 11.34 -3.70 -6.00
CA ALA A 84 11.91 -3.94 -7.33
C ALA A 84 11.60 -2.82 -8.32
N ARG A 85 10.48 -2.09 -8.16
CA ARG A 85 10.05 -0.98 -9.03
C ARG A 85 11.01 0.22 -9.01
N PHE A 86 11.73 0.43 -7.90
CA PHE A 86 12.56 1.64 -7.74
C PHE A 86 13.95 1.37 -7.14
N SER A 87 14.34 0.09 -6.96
CA SER A 87 15.65 -0.27 -6.39
C SER A 87 16.78 -0.36 -7.40
N GLY A 88 16.49 -0.39 -8.71
CA GLY A 88 17.50 -0.57 -9.75
C GLY A 88 18.62 0.47 -9.67
N GLU A 89 19.87 0.00 -9.72
CA GLU A 89 21.04 0.89 -9.63
C GLU A 89 21.17 1.81 -10.84
N ASP A 90 20.73 1.35 -12.00
CA ASP A 90 20.78 2.10 -13.27
C ASP A 90 19.61 3.10 -13.43
N LEU A 91 18.64 3.09 -12.52
CA LEU A 91 17.50 4.00 -12.60
C LEU A 91 17.94 5.45 -12.30
N SER A 92 17.50 6.37 -13.15
CA SER A 92 17.57 7.80 -12.83
C SER A 92 16.69 8.12 -11.60
N LEU A 93 16.93 9.26 -10.94
CA LEU A 93 16.07 9.71 -9.84
C LEU A 93 14.59 9.75 -10.25
N GLU A 94 14.30 10.27 -11.45
CA GLU A 94 12.93 10.39 -11.96
C GLU A 94 12.29 9.00 -12.11
N GLN A 95 12.99 8.03 -12.71
CA GLN A 95 12.50 6.66 -12.87
C GLN A 95 12.28 5.97 -11.52
N ALA A 96 13.20 6.13 -10.57
CA ALA A 96 13.05 5.58 -9.24
C ALA A 96 11.86 6.21 -8.50
N LEU A 97 11.67 7.53 -8.59
CA LEU A 97 10.50 8.21 -8.01
C LEU A 97 9.19 7.79 -8.69
N GLN A 98 9.18 7.51 -10.00
CA GLN A 98 8.01 6.95 -10.68
C GLN A 98 7.63 5.61 -10.07
N GLY A 99 8.58 4.65 -10.01
CA GLY A 99 8.34 3.34 -9.41
C GLY A 99 7.90 3.43 -7.94
N TYR A 100 8.49 4.34 -7.17
CA TYR A 100 8.09 4.60 -5.78
C TYR A 100 6.64 5.07 -5.65
N PHE A 101 6.22 6.05 -6.46
CA PHE A 101 4.85 6.55 -6.40
C PHE A 101 3.82 5.59 -6.98
N ASP A 102 4.20 4.67 -7.85
CA ASP A 102 3.30 3.63 -8.36
C ASP A 102 2.77 2.75 -7.22
N VAL A 103 3.56 2.49 -6.18
CA VAL A 103 3.11 1.78 -4.97
C VAL A 103 1.91 2.46 -4.31
N PHE A 104 1.86 3.80 -4.32
CA PHE A 104 0.73 4.56 -3.77
C PHE A 104 -0.43 4.71 -4.76
N LEU A 105 -0.15 4.72 -6.05
CA LEU A 105 -1.16 5.02 -7.06
C LEU A 105 -1.94 3.79 -7.50
N GLU A 106 -1.30 2.61 -7.53
CA GLU A 106 -1.96 1.37 -7.96
C GLU A 106 -3.17 0.98 -7.13
N PRO A 107 -3.14 1.04 -5.77
CA PRO A 107 -4.33 0.74 -4.98
C PRO A 107 -5.53 1.63 -5.31
N LEU A 108 -5.31 2.84 -5.83
CA LEU A 108 -6.38 3.72 -6.29
C LEU A 108 -7.04 3.21 -7.59
N LEU A 109 -6.35 2.40 -8.39
CA LEU A 109 -6.88 1.75 -9.59
C LEU A 109 -7.72 0.51 -9.27
N GLU A 110 -7.49 -0.14 -8.14
CA GLU A 110 -8.19 -1.34 -7.70
C GLU A 110 -9.63 -1.06 -7.21
N GLY A 111 -10.07 0.16 -7.33
CA GLY A 111 -11.44 0.53 -6.99
C GLY A 111 -11.73 0.44 -5.49
N GLU A 112 -12.84 -0.21 -5.13
CA GLU A 112 -13.28 -0.29 -3.72
C GLU A 112 -12.35 -1.15 -2.86
N ALA A 113 -11.84 -2.26 -3.40
CA ALA A 113 -10.95 -3.15 -2.65
C ALA A 113 -9.65 -2.44 -2.24
N GLY A 114 -9.00 -1.73 -3.16
CA GLY A 114 -7.80 -0.95 -2.86
C GLY A 114 -8.07 0.15 -1.81
N ARG A 115 -9.20 0.86 -1.93
CA ARG A 115 -9.60 1.86 -0.90
C ARG A 115 -9.78 1.23 0.47
N GLN A 116 -10.37 0.04 0.54
CA GLN A 116 -10.58 -0.67 1.81
C GLN A 116 -9.27 -1.17 2.41
N CYS A 117 -8.33 -1.66 1.60
CA CYS A 117 -6.98 -2.03 2.06
C CYS A 117 -6.26 -0.85 2.71
N VAL A 118 -6.25 0.30 2.04
CA VAL A 118 -5.63 1.51 2.60
C VAL A 118 -6.34 1.97 3.87
N LYS A 119 -7.69 1.97 3.88
CA LYS A 119 -8.48 2.34 5.06
C LYS A 119 -8.18 1.44 6.25
N LEU A 120 -8.01 0.13 6.02
CA LEU A 120 -7.63 -0.83 7.06
C LEU A 120 -6.25 -0.51 7.63
N ARG A 121 -5.25 -0.23 6.79
CA ARG A 121 -3.90 0.15 7.22
C ARG A 121 -3.89 1.47 8.01
N MET A 122 -4.64 2.47 7.57
CA MET A 122 -4.76 3.74 8.30
C MET A 122 -5.45 3.54 9.66
N ARG A 123 -6.45 2.66 9.71
CA ARG A 123 -7.11 2.32 10.99
C ARG A 123 -6.15 1.61 11.94
N GLU A 124 -5.36 0.64 11.46
CA GLU A 124 -4.37 -0.06 12.28
C GLU A 124 -3.30 0.90 12.84
N MET A 125 -2.94 1.94 12.09
CA MET A 125 -2.03 3.00 12.56
C MET A 125 -2.64 3.81 13.71
N LEU A 126 -3.96 4.06 13.70
CA LEU A 126 -4.64 4.88 14.70
C LEU A 126 -5.17 4.04 15.89
N GLU A 127 -5.58 2.81 15.62
CA GLU A 127 -6.17 1.86 16.57
C GLU A 127 -5.40 0.52 16.51
N PRO A 128 -4.14 0.47 16.97
CA PRO A 128 -3.27 -0.68 16.72
C PRO A 128 -3.77 -1.93 17.43
N THR A 129 -3.86 -3.04 16.68
CA THR A 129 -4.17 -4.37 17.21
C THR A 129 -2.92 -5.17 17.55
N GLY A 130 -1.73 -4.67 17.19
CA GLY A 130 -0.42 -5.30 17.34
C GLY A 130 0.26 -5.64 16.01
N LEU A 131 -0.48 -5.61 14.88
CA LEU A 131 0.10 -5.88 13.55
C LEU A 131 0.89 -4.69 13.00
N TRP A 132 0.65 -3.47 13.52
CA TRP A 132 1.32 -2.27 13.03
C TRP A 132 2.85 -2.30 13.19
N GLN A 133 3.33 -2.89 14.29
CA GLN A 133 4.77 -3.04 14.50
C GLN A 133 5.40 -3.95 13.43
N GLU A 134 4.72 -5.04 13.08
CA GLU A 134 5.17 -5.96 12.04
C GLU A 134 5.14 -5.29 10.65
N GLU A 135 4.09 -4.53 10.34
CA GLU A 135 4.00 -3.74 9.11
C GLU A 135 5.13 -2.72 9.01
N ILE A 136 5.47 -2.04 10.11
CA ILE A 136 6.62 -1.12 10.12
C ILE A 136 7.91 -1.87 9.77
N GLU A 137 8.18 -3.01 10.39
CA GLU A 137 9.44 -3.73 10.21
C GLU A 137 9.53 -4.41 8.84
N GLN A 138 8.45 -5.01 8.36
CA GLN A 138 8.46 -5.81 7.13
C GLN A 138 8.08 -5.02 5.86
N GLY A 139 7.34 -3.93 6.01
CA GLY A 139 6.85 -3.11 4.90
C GLY A 139 7.46 -1.72 4.86
N LEU A 140 7.10 -0.88 5.82
CA LEU A 140 7.42 0.55 5.76
C LEU A 140 8.92 0.84 5.90
N ARG A 141 9.63 0.13 6.78
CA ARG A 141 11.08 0.33 6.99
C ARG A 141 11.89 -0.01 5.73
N PRO A 142 11.74 -1.18 5.08
CA PRO A 142 12.44 -1.48 3.83
C PRO A 142 12.18 -0.45 2.72
N MET A 143 10.93 0.00 2.58
CA MET A 143 10.54 1.02 1.60
C MET A 143 11.22 2.37 1.89
N HIS A 144 11.21 2.80 3.16
CA HIS A 144 11.87 4.03 3.58
C HIS A 144 13.39 3.97 3.35
N GLU A 145 14.04 2.89 3.77
CA GLU A 145 15.49 2.71 3.60
C GLU A 145 15.88 2.68 2.12
N GLN A 146 15.07 2.07 1.26
CA GLN A 146 15.32 2.07 -0.17
C GLN A 146 15.16 3.47 -0.79
N LEU A 147 14.14 4.23 -0.40
CA LEU A 147 14.00 5.62 -0.85
C LEU A 147 15.19 6.48 -0.40
N VAL A 148 15.64 6.31 0.83
CA VAL A 148 16.85 6.97 1.36
C VAL A 148 18.07 6.62 0.52
N ARG A 149 18.27 5.33 0.15
CA ARG A 149 19.38 4.91 -0.73
C ARG A 149 19.30 5.58 -2.11
N VAL A 150 18.11 5.67 -2.70
CA VAL A 150 17.89 6.37 -3.99
C VAL A 150 18.30 7.84 -3.89
N ILE A 151 17.88 8.53 -2.83
CA ILE A 151 18.20 9.95 -2.61
C ILE A 151 19.71 10.11 -2.39
N CYS A 152 20.33 9.31 -1.51
CA CYS A 152 21.77 9.36 -1.26
C CYS A 152 22.60 9.11 -2.52
N ARG A 153 22.21 8.14 -3.35
CA ARG A 153 22.87 7.85 -4.63
C ARG A 153 22.83 9.07 -5.55
N HIS A 154 21.68 9.72 -5.69
CA HIS A 154 21.52 10.91 -6.53
C HIS A 154 22.34 12.09 -6.01
N LEU A 155 22.40 12.28 -4.70
CA LEU A 155 23.15 13.36 -4.05
C LEU A 155 24.65 13.04 -3.89
N VAL A 156 25.09 11.85 -4.32
CA VAL A 156 26.48 11.36 -4.20
C VAL A 156 26.94 11.36 -2.73
N MET A 157 26.08 10.85 -1.84
CA MET A 157 26.34 10.75 -0.41
C MET A 157 26.68 9.32 0.00
N ASN A 158 27.68 9.13 0.86
CA ASN A 158 28.08 7.82 1.38
C ASN A 158 27.16 7.29 2.49
N ALA A 159 26.50 8.19 3.24
CA ALA A 159 25.57 7.85 4.30
C ALA A 159 24.46 8.90 4.41
N ALA A 160 23.30 8.46 4.84
CA ALA A 160 22.20 9.37 5.14
C ALA A 160 22.42 10.05 6.50
N ASP A 161 22.01 11.30 6.58
CA ASP A 161 21.85 12.04 7.83
C ASP A 161 20.35 12.31 8.11
N ASP A 162 20.07 12.94 9.22
CA ASP A 162 18.70 13.30 9.61
C ASP A 162 17.96 14.13 8.57
N GLY A 163 18.66 14.96 7.78
CA GLY A 163 18.10 15.77 6.72
C GLY A 163 17.52 14.90 5.61
N ILE A 164 18.26 13.87 5.19
CA ILE A 164 17.83 12.91 4.17
C ILE A 164 16.64 12.09 4.67
N HIS A 165 16.64 11.65 5.93
CA HIS A 165 15.49 10.94 6.50
C HIS A 165 14.24 11.82 6.54
N ARG A 166 14.35 13.11 6.93
CA ARG A 166 13.23 14.06 6.88
C ARG A 166 12.72 14.28 5.45
N LEU A 167 13.63 14.39 4.48
CA LEU A 167 13.28 14.52 3.08
C LEU A 167 12.52 13.30 2.56
N ALA A 168 13.00 12.09 2.85
CA ALA A 168 12.33 10.85 2.47
C ALA A 168 10.91 10.74 3.09
N ILE A 169 10.75 11.10 4.36
CA ILE A 169 9.44 11.15 5.03
C ILE A 169 8.52 12.17 4.36
N ALA A 170 9.02 13.36 4.01
CA ALA A 170 8.23 14.38 3.34
C ALA A 170 7.77 13.94 1.94
N ILE A 171 8.65 13.26 1.19
CA ILE A 171 8.30 12.66 -0.11
C ILE A 171 7.22 11.59 0.06
N SER A 172 7.36 10.70 1.05
CA SER A 172 6.35 9.68 1.35
C SER A 172 4.98 10.27 1.69
N ALA A 173 4.96 11.38 2.43
CA ALA A 173 3.73 12.06 2.82
C ALA A 173 2.92 12.56 1.60
N LEU A 174 3.56 12.88 0.48
CA LEU A 174 2.87 13.26 -0.76
C LEU A 174 1.99 12.10 -1.28
N GLY A 175 2.50 10.86 -1.26
CA GLY A 175 1.75 9.67 -1.68
C GLY A 175 0.66 9.30 -0.67
N ILE A 176 0.99 9.31 0.61
CA ILE A 176 0.06 8.96 1.70
C ILE A 176 -1.17 9.87 1.69
N TYR A 177 -0.99 11.18 1.44
CA TYR A 177 -2.11 12.12 1.44
C TYR A 177 -3.17 11.82 0.38
N LEU A 178 -2.80 11.20 -0.74
CA LEU A 178 -3.77 10.75 -1.76
C LEU A 178 -4.77 9.73 -1.22
N HIS A 179 -4.43 9.02 -0.16
CA HIS A 179 -5.30 8.01 0.45
C HIS A 179 -6.11 8.59 1.61
N VAL A 180 -5.44 9.28 2.54
CA VAL A 180 -6.10 9.79 3.76
C VAL A 180 -6.88 11.07 3.52
N GLY A 181 -6.52 11.83 2.48
CA GLY A 181 -7.12 13.13 2.15
C GLY A 181 -8.27 13.08 1.16
N GLN A 182 -8.73 11.92 0.70
CA GLN A 182 -9.73 11.82 -0.38
C GLN A 182 -11.02 12.57 -0.06
N ASP A 183 -11.57 12.41 1.14
CA ASP A 183 -12.80 13.11 1.54
C ASP A 183 -12.61 14.63 1.57
N VAL A 184 -11.44 15.08 2.04
CA VAL A 184 -11.10 16.52 2.06
C VAL A 184 -10.92 17.03 0.63
N MET A 185 -10.17 16.31 -0.21
CA MET A 185 -9.96 16.70 -1.60
C MET A 185 -11.27 16.73 -2.39
N ALA A 186 -12.20 15.78 -2.14
CA ALA A 186 -13.51 15.77 -2.78
C ALA A 186 -14.35 17.02 -2.45
N LEU A 187 -14.14 17.63 -1.29
CA LEU A 187 -14.84 18.84 -0.86
C LEU A 187 -14.14 20.12 -1.32
N VAL A 188 -12.81 20.18 -1.25
CA VAL A 188 -12.07 21.42 -1.51
C VAL A 188 -11.63 21.58 -2.96
N ALA A 189 -11.43 20.45 -3.68
CA ALA A 189 -10.94 20.44 -5.06
C ALA A 189 -11.44 19.19 -5.82
N PRO A 190 -12.76 18.98 -5.96
CA PRO A 190 -13.33 17.77 -6.56
C PRO A 190 -12.81 17.48 -7.99
N GLN A 191 -12.39 18.49 -8.70
CA GLN A 191 -11.84 18.38 -10.06
C GLN A 191 -10.53 17.57 -10.12
N VAL A 192 -9.79 17.45 -9.04
CA VAL A 192 -8.53 16.68 -9.04
C VAL A 192 -8.74 15.19 -8.75
N LEU A 193 -9.92 14.80 -8.27
CA LEU A 193 -10.35 13.42 -8.01
C LEU A 193 -11.36 12.89 -9.04
N GLY A 194 -11.87 13.74 -9.93
CA GLY A 194 -12.94 13.40 -10.87
C GLY A 194 -12.54 12.29 -11.84
N LEU A 195 -13.54 11.57 -12.39
CA LEU A 195 -13.43 10.47 -13.36
C LEU A 195 -12.61 10.79 -14.62
N GLY A 196 -12.18 12.02 -14.81
CA GLY A 196 -11.34 12.48 -15.92
C GLY A 196 -9.94 12.95 -15.51
N ALA A 197 -9.59 12.95 -14.22
CA ALA A 197 -8.21 13.24 -13.80
C ALA A 197 -7.39 11.94 -13.99
N PRO A 198 -6.54 11.84 -15.03
CA PRO A 198 -5.81 10.61 -15.22
C PRO A 198 -4.83 10.44 -14.05
N LEU A 199 -4.77 9.25 -13.48
CA LEU A 199 -3.81 8.89 -12.43
C LEU A 199 -2.38 9.22 -12.86
N GLN A 200 -2.14 9.20 -14.17
CA GLN A 200 -0.90 9.67 -14.80
C GLN A 200 -0.57 11.14 -14.50
N ALA A 201 -1.59 12.00 -14.37
CA ALA A 201 -1.37 13.41 -14.01
C ALA A 201 -0.90 13.53 -12.55
N TRP A 202 -1.44 12.73 -11.65
CA TRP A 202 -0.95 12.62 -10.28
C TRP A 202 0.47 12.07 -10.24
N ARG A 203 0.76 10.98 -10.96
CA ARG A 203 2.13 10.44 -11.06
C ARG A 203 3.13 11.52 -11.48
N ALA A 204 2.87 12.16 -12.62
CA ALA A 204 3.75 13.19 -13.16
C ALA A 204 3.92 14.39 -12.19
N PHE A 205 2.86 14.77 -11.49
CA PHE A 205 2.89 15.82 -10.49
C PHE A 205 3.76 15.42 -9.30
N LEU A 206 3.51 14.26 -8.69
CA LEU A 206 4.24 13.78 -7.50
C LEU A 206 5.73 13.60 -7.78
N VAL A 207 6.08 12.97 -8.91
CA VAL A 207 7.46 12.79 -9.33
C VAL A 207 8.17 14.14 -9.48
N ARG A 208 7.54 15.10 -10.15
CA ARG A 208 8.11 16.45 -10.32
C ARG A 208 8.30 17.16 -8.97
N GLN A 209 7.34 17.05 -8.03
CA GLN A 209 7.48 17.67 -6.71
C GLN A 209 8.60 17.02 -5.92
N ALA A 210 8.63 15.69 -5.84
CA ALA A 210 9.68 14.98 -5.13
C ALA A 210 11.07 15.22 -5.72
N HIS A 211 11.19 15.26 -7.05
CA HIS A 211 12.43 15.61 -7.73
C HIS A 211 12.89 17.03 -7.34
N ALA A 212 11.97 18.01 -7.36
CA ALA A 212 12.28 19.39 -6.96
C ALA A 212 12.72 19.46 -5.48
N MET A 213 12.13 18.68 -4.58
CA MET A 213 12.54 18.61 -3.18
C MET A 213 13.97 18.07 -3.03
N VAL A 214 14.34 17.02 -3.77
CA VAL A 214 15.71 16.46 -3.76
C VAL A 214 16.70 17.47 -4.33
N GLU A 215 16.37 18.16 -5.41
CA GLU A 215 17.24 19.20 -6.00
C GLU A 215 17.41 20.42 -5.07
N ALA A 216 16.36 20.83 -4.37
CA ALA A 216 16.43 21.88 -3.35
C ALA A 216 17.39 21.50 -2.22
N GLU A 217 17.34 20.26 -1.76
CA GLU A 217 18.27 19.72 -0.75
C GLU A 217 19.70 19.70 -1.26
N ARG A 218 19.92 19.29 -2.52
CA ARG A 218 21.24 19.35 -3.17
C ARG A 218 21.82 20.75 -3.17
N LEU A 219 21.03 21.74 -3.58
CA LEU A 219 21.45 23.14 -3.60
C LEU A 219 21.73 23.70 -2.21
N HIS A 220 20.89 23.34 -1.23
CA HIS A 220 21.09 23.73 0.17
C HIS A 220 22.43 23.23 0.71
N ARG A 221 22.76 21.96 0.46
CA ARG A 221 24.04 21.35 0.90
C ARG A 221 25.24 21.98 0.21
N CYS A 222 25.17 22.22 -1.08
CA CYS A 222 26.25 22.92 -1.80
C CYS A 222 26.53 24.31 -1.22
N ASN A 223 25.47 25.06 -0.87
CA ASN A 223 25.60 26.41 -0.35
C ASN A 223 26.05 26.44 1.13
N SER A 224 25.73 25.40 1.90
CA SER A 224 26.07 25.31 3.33
C SER A 224 27.48 24.81 3.59
N GLY A 225 28.22 24.42 2.56
CA GLY A 225 29.59 23.88 2.69
C GLY A 225 29.65 22.57 3.50
N GLN A 226 28.52 21.87 3.66
CA GLN A 226 28.50 20.58 4.33
C GLN A 226 29.19 19.55 3.44
N PRO A 227 30.28 18.88 3.92
CA PRO A 227 30.95 17.86 3.13
C PRO A 227 29.98 16.69 2.87
N SER A 228 29.96 16.24 1.64
CA SER A 228 29.39 14.96 1.27
C SER A 228 30.19 13.86 1.98
N GLY A 229 29.69 13.38 3.12
CA GLY A 229 30.30 12.32 3.90
C GLY A 229 30.79 12.76 5.29
N ALA A 230 29.93 12.70 6.31
CA ALA A 230 30.38 12.76 7.69
C ALA A 230 30.98 11.40 8.08
N GLU A 231 32.25 11.38 8.48
CA GLU A 231 32.86 10.22 9.15
C GLU A 231 32.06 9.84 10.40
N PRO A 232 31.90 8.55 10.70
CA PRO A 232 31.26 8.13 11.95
C PRO A 232 32.02 8.65 13.13
N ARG A 233 31.35 9.42 13.99
CA ARG A 233 31.91 9.77 15.30
C ARG A 233 32.02 8.51 16.13
N SER A 234 33.25 8.17 16.46
CA SER A 234 33.69 7.11 17.40
C SER A 234 33.04 7.23 18.78
#